data_80b425bb6dbd3a1aa73f41c9c532ea72
#
_entry.id   80b425bb6dbd3a1aa73f41c9c532ea72
#
_cell.length_a   1.000
_cell.length_b   1.000
_cell.length_c   1.000
_cell.angle_alpha   90.00
_cell.angle_beta   90.00
_cell.angle_gamma   90.00
#
_symmetry.space_group_name_H-M   'P 1'
#
loop_
_entity.id
_entity.type
_entity.pdbx_description
1 polymer ?
#
loop_
_entity_poly.entity_id
_entity_poly.type
_entity_poly.pdbx_seq_one_letter_code
_entity_poly.pdbx_strand_id
1 'polypeptide(L)'
;MPAYQNVTPPISLMPGDVGFSFNNEAFPGSATAGSQFAIPSYAGRADTGNAVRWQTIFGTAPTAVSMVLQGAMADVDAEYQTIDTTTNTAGEARTVTGVQAKFLRIKFNSSTGGAGLTAKFMV
;
A
#
# COMPACT_ATOMS: atom_id res chain seq x y z
N MET A 1 -9.52 11.83 -8.17
CA MET A 1 -8.59 10.84 -8.70
C MET A 1 -9.22 9.46 -8.64
N PRO A 2 -9.05 8.60 -9.65
CA PRO A 2 -9.59 7.25 -9.59
C PRO A 2 -8.89 6.43 -8.50
N ALA A 3 -9.62 5.52 -7.92
CA ALA A 3 -9.12 4.57 -6.94
C ALA A 3 -9.49 3.16 -7.39
N TYR A 4 -8.54 2.25 -7.29
CA TYR A 4 -8.68 0.89 -7.82
C TYR A 4 -8.38 -0.16 -6.75
N GLN A 5 -9.06 -1.29 -6.84
CA GLN A 5 -8.91 -2.40 -5.91
C GLN A 5 -9.24 -3.72 -6.59
N ASN A 6 -8.50 -4.77 -6.23
CA ASN A 6 -8.78 -6.16 -6.63
C ASN A 6 -8.87 -6.35 -8.15
N VAL A 7 -7.89 -5.83 -8.89
CA VAL A 7 -7.83 -5.92 -10.34
C VAL A 7 -6.69 -6.84 -10.77
N THR A 8 -6.96 -7.74 -11.72
CA THR A 8 -5.97 -8.63 -12.31
C THR A 8 -6.14 -8.61 -13.83
N PRO A 9 -5.10 -8.29 -14.63
CA PRO A 9 -3.76 -7.86 -14.22
C PRO A 9 -3.79 -6.51 -13.49
N PRO A 10 -2.70 -6.14 -12.76
CA PRO A 10 -2.70 -4.90 -12.00
C PRO A 10 -2.96 -3.68 -12.89
N ILE A 11 -3.80 -2.76 -12.41
CA ILE A 11 -4.00 -1.48 -13.07
C ILE A 11 -2.74 -0.64 -12.90
N SER A 12 -2.35 0.05 -13.97
CA SER A 12 -1.32 1.08 -13.90
C SER A 12 -1.91 2.35 -13.32
N LEU A 13 -1.33 2.85 -12.25
CA LEU A 13 -1.71 4.15 -11.69
C LEU A 13 -1.22 5.26 -12.59
N MET A 14 -2.06 6.29 -12.78
CA MET A 14 -1.65 7.55 -13.38
C MET A 14 -1.08 8.46 -12.30
N PRO A 15 -0.27 9.48 -12.64
CA PRO A 15 0.22 10.42 -11.65
C PRO A 15 -0.91 11.01 -10.81
N GLY A 16 -0.79 10.91 -9.49
CA GLY A 16 -1.77 11.41 -8.54
C GLY A 16 -2.94 10.47 -8.26
N ASP A 17 -3.03 9.32 -8.91
CA ASP A 17 -4.05 8.32 -8.61
C ASP A 17 -3.74 7.65 -7.27
N VAL A 18 -4.81 7.20 -6.61
CA VAL A 18 -4.72 6.47 -5.35
C VAL A 18 -5.06 5.01 -5.59
N GLY A 19 -4.16 4.11 -5.22
CA GLY A 19 -4.41 2.68 -5.23
C GLY A 19 -4.79 2.19 -3.84
N PHE A 20 -5.91 1.46 -3.74
CA PHE A 20 -6.36 0.87 -2.49
C PHE A 20 -5.94 -0.60 -2.42
N SER A 21 -4.95 -0.92 -1.58
CA SER A 21 -4.64 -2.33 -1.29
C SER A 21 -5.73 -2.97 -0.44
N PHE A 22 -6.31 -2.21 0.49
CA PHE A 22 -7.49 -2.58 1.28
C PHE A 22 -8.45 -1.40 1.29
N ASN A 23 -9.73 -1.65 1.11
CA ASN A 23 -10.74 -0.59 1.04
C ASN A 23 -11.91 -0.89 1.96
N ASN A 24 -11.81 -0.42 3.23
CA ASN A 24 -12.82 -0.59 4.26
C ASN A 24 -13.24 -2.06 4.43
N GLU A 25 -12.27 -2.93 4.56
CA GLU A 25 -12.46 -4.37 4.64
C GLU A 25 -12.33 -4.85 6.08
N ALA A 26 -12.83 -6.06 6.35
CA ALA A 26 -12.55 -6.71 7.61
C ALA A 26 -11.05 -7.00 7.73
N PHE A 27 -10.50 -6.92 8.94
CA PHE A 27 -9.11 -7.28 9.16
C PHE A 27 -8.90 -8.75 8.77
N PRO A 28 -7.87 -9.06 7.96
CA PRO A 28 -7.56 -10.46 7.65
C PRO A 28 -7.21 -11.26 8.89
N GLY A 29 -7.54 -12.55 8.89
CA GLY A 29 -7.19 -13.44 9.99
C GLY A 29 -5.74 -13.92 9.97
N SER A 30 -4.99 -13.63 8.91
CA SER A 30 -3.58 -14.02 8.74
C SER A 30 -2.88 -13.02 7.82
N ALA A 31 -1.56 -13.16 7.68
CA ALA A 31 -0.79 -12.29 6.77
C ALA A 31 -1.39 -12.35 5.36
N THR A 32 -1.73 -11.20 4.81
CA THR A 32 -2.43 -11.07 3.53
C THR A 32 -1.91 -9.88 2.75
N ALA A 33 -1.48 -10.11 1.51
CA ALA A 33 -1.14 -9.03 0.61
C ALA A 33 -2.42 -8.39 0.07
N GLY A 34 -2.50 -7.07 0.10
CA GLY A 34 -3.56 -6.32 -0.55
C GLY A 34 -3.36 -6.25 -2.05
N SER A 35 -4.27 -5.58 -2.74
CA SER A 35 -4.20 -5.42 -4.19
C SER A 35 -2.93 -4.68 -4.59
N GLN A 36 -2.28 -5.15 -5.65
CA GLN A 36 -1.07 -4.56 -6.21
C GLN A 36 -1.41 -3.67 -7.41
N PHE A 37 -0.55 -2.69 -7.66
CA PHE A 37 -0.71 -1.73 -8.75
C PHE A 37 0.61 -1.51 -9.46
N ALA A 38 0.56 -1.33 -10.79
CA ALA A 38 1.72 -0.94 -11.56
C ALA A 38 2.00 0.56 -11.36
N ILE A 39 3.27 0.91 -11.28
CA ILE A 39 3.71 2.29 -11.04
C ILE A 39 4.04 2.95 -12.36
N PRO A 40 3.52 4.16 -12.62
CA PRO A 40 3.80 4.85 -13.86
C PRO A 40 5.26 5.31 -13.93
N SER A 41 5.81 5.27 -15.14
CA SER A 41 7.13 5.84 -15.43
C SER A 41 6.93 7.21 -16.08
N TYR A 42 7.22 8.28 -15.33
CA TYR A 42 7.13 9.65 -15.83
C TYR A 42 8.16 10.54 -15.11
N ALA A 43 8.58 11.59 -15.79
CA ALA A 43 9.68 12.45 -15.31
C ALA A 43 9.37 13.10 -13.95
N GLY A 44 8.11 13.44 -13.68
CA GLY A 44 7.70 14.07 -12.43
C GLY A 44 8.01 13.25 -11.19
N ARG A 45 8.10 11.92 -11.29
CA ARG A 45 8.46 11.07 -10.15
C ARG A 45 9.90 11.34 -9.69
N ALA A 46 10.83 11.47 -10.63
CA ALA A 46 12.21 11.80 -10.31
C ALA A 46 12.31 13.18 -9.66
N ASP A 47 11.52 14.16 -10.12
CA ASP A 47 11.49 15.50 -9.57
C ASP A 47 11.01 15.54 -8.12
N THR A 48 10.18 14.61 -7.71
CA THR A 48 9.70 14.48 -6.33
C THR A 48 10.47 13.42 -5.53
N GLY A 49 11.65 13.00 -6.02
CA GLY A 49 12.48 12.00 -5.36
C GLY A 49 11.90 10.60 -5.38
N ASN A 50 11.11 10.26 -6.39
CA ASN A 50 10.40 8.97 -6.47
C ASN A 50 9.60 8.69 -5.19
N ALA A 51 8.86 9.69 -4.71
CA ALA A 51 8.12 9.60 -3.47
C ALA A 51 6.86 8.74 -3.63
N VAL A 52 6.56 8.00 -2.57
CA VAL A 52 5.28 7.29 -2.38
C VAL A 52 4.71 7.74 -1.05
N ARG A 53 3.46 8.19 -1.06
CA ARG A 53 2.74 8.46 0.18
C ARG A 53 1.74 7.34 0.40
N TRP A 54 1.78 6.71 1.57
CA TRP A 54 0.86 5.65 1.91
C TRP A 54 0.23 5.86 3.28
N GLN A 55 -0.97 5.33 3.46
CA GLN A 55 -1.78 5.63 4.61
C GLN A 55 -2.57 4.40 5.05
N THR A 56 -2.66 4.23 6.35
CA THR A 56 -3.56 3.26 6.98
C THR A 56 -4.64 4.00 7.75
N ILE A 57 -5.88 3.51 7.65
CA ILE A 57 -7.04 4.04 8.34
C ILE A 57 -7.80 2.87 8.94
N PHE A 58 -8.20 3.01 10.20
CA PHE A 58 -8.97 1.97 10.90
C PHE A 58 -10.31 2.55 11.35
N GLY A 59 -11.41 1.86 11.04
CA GLY A 59 -12.73 2.23 11.55
C GLY A 59 -12.82 2.08 13.07
N THR A 60 -12.26 0.96 13.57
CA THR A 60 -12.02 0.75 15.01
C THR A 60 -10.56 0.39 15.17
N ALA A 61 -9.86 1.14 16.02
CA ALA A 61 -8.42 0.95 16.22
C ALA A 61 -8.12 -0.44 16.79
N PRO A 62 -7.14 -1.17 16.19
CA PRO A 62 -6.63 -2.39 16.81
C PRO A 62 -5.79 -2.04 18.06
N THR A 63 -5.51 -3.03 18.90
CA THR A 63 -4.59 -2.86 20.03
C THR A 63 -3.15 -3.13 19.63
N ALA A 64 -2.94 -3.83 18.53
CA ALA A 64 -1.65 -4.04 17.89
C ALA A 64 -1.84 -4.23 16.39
N VAL A 65 -0.91 -3.75 15.59
CA VAL A 65 -0.98 -3.90 14.12
C VAL A 65 0.43 -3.84 13.53
N SER A 66 0.64 -4.58 12.46
CA SER A 66 1.83 -4.47 11.63
C SER A 66 1.41 -4.54 10.16
N MET A 67 1.75 -3.50 9.41
CA MET A 67 1.51 -3.41 7.97
C MET A 67 2.74 -2.87 7.27
N VAL A 68 2.96 -3.29 6.04
CA VAL A 68 4.14 -2.90 5.27
C VAL A 68 3.75 -2.45 3.87
N LEU A 69 4.48 -1.44 3.38
CA LEU A 69 4.49 -1.09 1.96
C LEU A 69 5.55 -1.96 1.28
N GLN A 70 5.18 -2.62 0.21
CA GLN A 70 6.08 -3.50 -0.54
C GLN A 70 6.18 -3.07 -1.99
N GLY A 71 7.36 -3.27 -2.57
CA GLY A 71 7.62 -3.01 -3.97
C GLY A 71 8.31 -4.18 -4.66
N ALA A 72 8.12 -4.29 -5.97
CA ALA A 72 8.70 -5.35 -6.79
C ALA A 72 9.02 -4.84 -8.18
N MET A 73 9.99 -5.50 -8.84
CA MET A 73 10.33 -5.25 -10.24
C MET A 73 9.46 -6.08 -11.19
N ALA A 74 8.91 -7.19 -10.70
CA ALA A 74 7.96 -8.04 -11.41
C ALA A 74 6.81 -8.38 -10.48
N ASP A 75 5.61 -8.57 -11.03
CA ASP A 75 4.41 -8.89 -10.25
C ASP A 75 4.40 -10.37 -9.87
N VAL A 76 5.35 -10.76 -9.02
CA VAL A 76 5.51 -12.10 -8.48
C VAL A 76 5.67 -11.97 -6.97
N ASP A 77 4.89 -12.72 -6.20
CA ASP A 77 4.87 -12.59 -4.73
C ASP A 77 6.27 -12.66 -4.10
N ALA A 78 7.11 -13.55 -4.60
CA ALA A 78 8.46 -13.75 -4.05
C ALA A 78 9.39 -12.54 -4.28
N GLU A 79 9.06 -11.63 -5.20
CA GLU A 79 9.89 -10.47 -5.51
C GLU A 79 9.49 -9.22 -4.74
N TYR A 80 8.34 -9.23 -4.07
CA TYR A 80 7.93 -8.09 -3.26
C TYR A 80 8.79 -8.00 -2.00
N GLN A 81 9.37 -6.83 -1.79
CA GLN A 81 10.21 -6.54 -0.64
C GLN A 81 9.65 -5.37 0.15
N THR A 82 9.81 -5.41 1.46
CA THR A 82 9.34 -4.34 2.35
C THR A 82 10.16 -3.07 2.13
N ILE A 83 9.45 -1.98 1.89
CA ILE A 83 10.02 -0.64 1.72
C ILE A 83 9.85 0.18 3.00
N ASP A 84 8.70 0.04 3.67
CA ASP A 84 8.37 0.81 4.87
C ASP A 84 7.40 -0.01 5.74
N THR A 85 7.35 0.29 7.01
CA THR A 85 6.53 -0.44 7.99
C THR A 85 5.77 0.54 8.88
N THR A 86 4.53 0.23 9.21
CA THR A 86 3.78 0.94 10.23
C THR A 86 3.28 -0.03 11.31
N THR A 87 3.35 0.41 12.56
CA THR A 87 2.76 -0.27 13.71
C THR A 87 1.85 0.67 14.49
N ASN A 88 1.48 1.81 13.90
CA ASN A 88 0.66 2.82 14.56
C ASN A 88 -0.81 2.37 14.59
N THR A 89 -1.31 2.08 15.77
CA THR A 89 -2.67 1.58 15.97
C THR A 89 -3.75 2.64 15.72
N ALA A 90 -3.38 3.91 15.69
CA ALA A 90 -4.31 5.00 15.33
C ALA A 90 -4.42 5.22 13.82
N GLY A 91 -3.58 4.52 13.03
CA GLY A 91 -3.41 4.80 11.62
C GLY A 91 -2.51 6.01 11.40
N GLU A 92 -1.83 6.05 10.27
CA GLU A 92 -0.95 7.16 9.92
C GLU A 92 -0.75 7.25 8.42
N ALA A 93 -0.32 8.43 7.97
CA ALA A 93 0.15 8.63 6.60
C ALA A 93 1.67 8.81 6.65
N ARG A 94 2.37 8.11 5.76
CA ARG A 94 3.83 8.11 5.68
C ARG A 94 4.27 8.43 4.25
N THR A 95 5.40 9.10 4.12
CA THR A 95 6.02 9.36 2.81
C THR A 95 7.39 8.72 2.78
N VAL A 96 7.65 7.96 1.72
CA VAL A 96 8.95 7.33 1.47
C VAL A 96 9.48 7.88 0.16
N THR A 97 10.73 8.29 0.13
CA THR A 97 11.41 8.75 -1.09
C THR A 97 12.36 7.69 -1.61
N GLY A 98 12.80 7.83 -2.87
CA GLY A 98 13.73 6.89 -3.48
C GLY A 98 13.12 5.54 -3.83
N VAL A 99 11.80 5.48 -3.97
CA VAL A 99 11.10 4.23 -4.30
C VAL A 99 11.21 3.96 -5.80
N GLN A 100 12.01 2.98 -6.15
CA GLN A 100 12.22 2.54 -7.53
C GLN A 100 11.67 1.12 -7.68
N ALA A 101 10.38 1.02 -7.98
CA ALA A 101 9.70 -0.25 -8.17
C ALA A 101 8.75 -0.13 -9.35
N LYS A 102 8.44 -1.25 -9.99
CA LYS A 102 7.43 -1.30 -11.05
C LYS A 102 6.04 -1.59 -10.51
N PHE A 103 5.95 -2.24 -9.36
CA PHE A 103 4.69 -2.60 -8.71
C PHE A 103 4.77 -2.28 -7.23
N LEU A 104 3.66 -1.82 -6.66
CA LEU A 104 3.53 -1.56 -5.23
C LEU A 104 2.26 -2.21 -4.70
N ARG A 105 2.34 -2.62 -3.45
CA ARG A 105 1.18 -3.08 -2.67
C ARG A 105 1.40 -2.79 -1.19
N ILE A 106 0.32 -2.79 -0.42
CA ILE A 106 0.40 -2.78 1.03
C ILE A 106 0.00 -4.16 1.51
N LYS A 107 0.79 -4.74 2.42
CA LYS A 107 0.55 -6.07 2.99
C LYS A 107 0.18 -5.93 4.46
N PHE A 108 -0.86 -6.64 4.85
CA PHE A 108 -1.22 -6.82 6.25
C PHE A 108 -0.40 -7.99 6.83
N ASN A 109 0.36 -7.75 7.89
CA ASN A 109 1.12 -8.81 8.57
C ASN A 109 0.33 -9.42 9.72
N SER A 110 -0.14 -8.59 10.64
CA SER A 110 -0.85 -9.06 11.84
C SER A 110 -1.58 -7.92 12.52
N SER A 111 -2.58 -8.27 13.34
CA SER A 111 -3.24 -7.33 14.24
C SER A 111 -3.87 -8.07 15.40
N THR A 112 -4.20 -7.31 16.45
CA THR A 112 -5.03 -7.75 17.57
C THR A 112 -6.23 -6.83 17.65
N GLY A 113 -7.43 -7.37 17.38
CA GLY A 113 -8.64 -6.58 17.32
C GLY A 113 -8.68 -5.67 16.10
N GLY A 114 -9.56 -4.66 16.14
CA GLY A 114 -9.74 -3.69 15.07
C GLY A 114 -10.85 -4.09 14.09
N ALA A 115 -11.35 -3.09 13.37
CA ALA A 115 -12.37 -3.26 12.34
C ALA A 115 -12.26 -2.15 11.30
N GLY A 116 -12.62 -2.45 10.06
CA GLY A 116 -12.63 -1.46 8.98
C GLY A 116 -11.24 -1.06 8.54
N LEU A 117 -10.51 -1.95 7.88
CA LEU A 117 -9.16 -1.70 7.39
C LEU A 117 -9.20 -1.00 6.02
N THR A 118 -8.53 0.14 5.95
CA THR A 118 -8.23 0.83 4.69
C THR A 118 -6.73 1.08 4.63
N ALA A 119 -6.13 0.70 3.50
CA ALA A 119 -4.72 0.98 3.23
C ALA A 119 -4.57 1.38 1.78
N LYS A 120 -4.02 2.55 1.54
CA LYS A 120 -3.94 3.16 0.20
C LYS A 120 -2.63 3.88 0.02
N PHE A 121 -2.24 4.08 -1.24
CA PHE A 121 -1.03 4.82 -1.56
C PHE A 121 -1.21 5.63 -2.85
N MET A 122 -0.36 6.63 -2.98
CA MET A 122 -0.32 7.54 -4.12
C MET A 122 1.12 7.67 -4.61
N VAL A 123 1.30 7.73 -5.91
CA VAL A 123 2.61 7.93 -6.56
C VAL A 123 2.69 9.21 -7.37
#